data_7353cebab0dcf17b9b3bcd2ae87d48aa
#
_entry.id   7353cebab0dcf17b9b3bcd2ae87d48aa
#
_cell.length_a   1.000
_cell.length_b   1.000
_cell.length_c   1.000
_cell.angle_alpha   90.00
_cell.angle_beta   90.00
_cell.angle_gamma   90.00
#
_symmetry.space_group_name_H-M   'P 1'
#
loop_
_entity.id
_entity.type
_entity.pdbx_description
1 polymer ?
#
loop_
_entity_poly.entity_id
_entity_poly.type
_entity_poly.pdbx_seq_one_letter_code
_entity_poly.pdbx_strand_id
1 'polypeptide(L)'
;MHYEDYKTYNSEVYDELLWEKFISGDSMASETIYRQSYSLLFSYGYRMIADKELVSDAIQSFFVKLLTNRNKLPHTKRVKAYLLSGFRNQLLDYLEVSWLSRFLVGIIFIIREV
;
A
#
# COMPACT_ATOMS: atom_id res chain seq x y z
N MET A 1 -15.07 -24.80 -16.74
CA MET A 1 -14.23 -23.71 -16.24
C MET A 1 -14.65 -23.38 -14.81
N HIS A 2 -13.72 -23.45 -13.89
CA HIS A 2 -13.99 -23.09 -12.51
C HIS A 2 -14.18 -21.58 -12.38
N TYR A 3 -15.11 -21.18 -11.53
CA TYR A 3 -15.36 -19.76 -11.24
C TYR A 3 -14.09 -19.03 -10.78
N GLU A 4 -13.25 -19.70 -9.99
CA GLU A 4 -12.01 -19.13 -9.48
C GLU A 4 -11.00 -18.87 -10.60
N ASP A 5 -10.89 -19.78 -11.57
CA ASP A 5 -10.00 -19.63 -12.73
C ASP A 5 -10.41 -18.41 -13.57
N TYR A 6 -11.71 -18.30 -13.81
CA TYR A 6 -12.27 -17.16 -14.55
C TYR A 6 -12.02 -15.85 -13.83
N LYS A 7 -12.22 -15.83 -12.52
CA LYS A 7 -12.01 -14.63 -11.70
C LYS A 7 -10.56 -14.21 -11.70
N THR A 8 -9.63 -15.15 -11.60
CA THR A 8 -8.19 -14.86 -11.60
C THR A 8 -7.74 -14.31 -12.96
N TYR A 9 -8.18 -14.94 -14.04
CA TYR A 9 -7.84 -14.52 -15.38
C TYR A 9 -8.35 -13.11 -15.70
N ASN A 10 -9.63 -12.87 -15.43
CA ASN A 10 -10.25 -11.57 -15.70
C ASN A 10 -9.74 -10.47 -14.77
N SER A 11 -9.33 -10.85 -13.58
CA SER A 11 -8.79 -9.90 -12.59
C SER A 11 -7.50 -9.26 -13.08
N GLU A 12 -6.61 -9.99 -13.76
CA GLU A 12 -5.36 -9.41 -14.28
C GLU A 12 -5.61 -8.41 -15.39
N VAL A 13 -6.45 -8.76 -16.37
CA VAL A 13 -6.81 -7.87 -17.47
C VAL A 13 -7.57 -6.66 -16.95
N TYR A 14 -8.49 -6.91 -16.02
CA TYR A 14 -9.31 -5.86 -15.42
C TYR A 14 -8.44 -4.87 -14.63
N ASP A 15 -7.48 -5.37 -13.86
CA ASP A 15 -6.56 -4.54 -13.08
C ASP A 15 -5.72 -3.62 -13.97
N GLU A 16 -5.27 -4.13 -15.12
CA GLU A 16 -4.52 -3.32 -16.08
C GLU A 16 -5.36 -2.17 -16.63
N LEU A 17 -6.58 -2.46 -17.07
CA LEU A 17 -7.49 -1.43 -17.58
C LEU A 17 -7.88 -0.42 -16.50
N LEU A 18 -8.15 -0.89 -15.30
CA LEU A 18 -8.45 -0.02 -14.17
C LEU A 18 -7.27 0.85 -13.81
N TRP A 19 -6.07 0.30 -13.87
CA TRP A 19 -4.85 1.03 -13.57
C TRP A 19 -4.64 2.19 -14.55
N GLU A 20 -4.85 1.94 -15.84
CA GLU A 20 -4.77 2.98 -16.86
C GLU A 20 -5.80 4.09 -16.62
N LYS A 21 -7.02 3.72 -16.24
CA LYS A 21 -8.06 4.68 -15.88
C LYS A 21 -7.70 5.45 -14.61
N PHE A 22 -7.11 4.75 -13.64
CA PHE A 22 -6.63 5.38 -12.41
C PHE A 22 -5.58 6.45 -12.71
N ILE A 23 -4.60 6.12 -13.54
CA ILE A 23 -3.55 7.06 -13.96
C ILE A 23 -4.16 8.26 -14.66
N SER A 24 -5.18 8.04 -15.49
CA SER A 24 -5.84 9.12 -16.24
C SER A 24 -6.74 10.01 -15.39
N GLY A 25 -7.01 9.64 -14.14
CA GLY A 25 -7.77 10.46 -13.22
C GLY A 25 -9.22 10.06 -13.03
N ASP A 26 -9.62 8.87 -13.47
CA ASP A 26 -10.98 8.36 -13.30
C ASP A 26 -11.25 8.06 -11.82
N SER A 27 -12.24 8.73 -11.25
CA SER A 27 -12.56 8.59 -9.83
C SER A 27 -13.17 7.24 -9.47
N MET A 28 -13.95 6.64 -10.38
CA MET A 28 -14.53 5.31 -10.17
C MET A 28 -13.45 4.24 -10.18
N ALA A 29 -12.47 4.38 -11.07
CA ALA A 29 -11.34 3.48 -11.11
C ALA A 29 -10.53 3.56 -9.83
N SER A 30 -10.33 4.75 -9.29
CA SER A 30 -9.62 4.96 -8.02
C SER A 30 -10.32 4.25 -6.87
N GLU A 31 -11.62 4.41 -6.78
CA GLU A 31 -12.43 3.75 -5.75
C GLU A 31 -12.37 2.22 -5.89
N THR A 32 -12.48 1.73 -7.10
CA THR A 32 -12.47 0.29 -7.36
C THR A 32 -11.13 -0.32 -7.01
N ILE A 33 -10.02 0.30 -7.40
CA ILE A 33 -8.68 -0.17 -7.06
C ILE A 33 -8.47 -0.17 -5.55
N TYR A 34 -8.90 0.88 -4.88
CA TYR A 34 -8.81 0.96 -3.42
C TYR A 34 -9.54 -0.22 -2.76
N ARG A 35 -10.79 -0.47 -3.15
CA ARG A 35 -11.59 -1.56 -2.59
C ARG A 35 -10.98 -2.93 -2.87
N GLN A 36 -10.55 -3.17 -4.11
CA GLN A 36 -9.98 -4.45 -4.49
C GLN A 36 -8.66 -4.73 -3.79
N SER A 37 -7.87 -3.69 -3.58
CA SER A 37 -6.51 -3.82 -3.02
C SER A 37 -6.49 -3.81 -1.50
N TYR A 38 -7.49 -3.23 -0.85
CA TYR A 38 -7.47 -3.00 0.60
C TYR A 38 -7.24 -4.28 1.39
N SER A 39 -8.01 -5.31 1.09
CA SER A 39 -7.93 -6.58 1.80
C SER A 39 -6.55 -7.23 1.66
N LEU A 40 -5.99 -7.19 0.46
CA LEU A 40 -4.67 -7.73 0.17
C LEU A 40 -3.59 -6.96 0.95
N LEU A 41 -3.62 -5.64 0.88
CA LEU A 41 -2.65 -4.80 1.57
C LEU A 41 -2.78 -4.90 3.09
N PHE A 42 -4.01 -4.99 3.58
CA PHE A 42 -4.25 -5.15 5.01
C PHE A 42 -3.68 -6.47 5.52
N SER A 43 -3.96 -7.58 4.83
CA SER A 43 -3.43 -8.88 5.22
C SER A 43 -1.90 -8.88 5.23
N TYR A 44 -1.30 -8.29 4.22
CA TYR A 44 0.15 -8.20 4.11
C TYR A 44 0.72 -7.35 5.25
N GLY A 45 0.16 -6.17 5.46
CA GLY A 45 0.65 -5.26 6.49
C GLY A 45 0.48 -5.81 7.91
N TYR A 46 -0.65 -6.48 8.16
CA TYR A 46 -0.90 -7.05 9.46
C TYR A 46 0.08 -8.17 9.82
N ARG A 47 0.51 -8.94 8.82
CA ARG A 47 1.54 -9.96 9.05
C ARG A 47 2.87 -9.33 9.45
N MET A 48 3.16 -8.14 8.96
CA MET A 48 4.42 -7.45 9.27
C MET A 48 4.38 -6.73 10.61
N ILE A 49 3.27 -6.08 10.94
CA ILE A 49 3.20 -5.15 12.06
C ILE A 49 2.25 -5.60 13.16
N ALA A 50 1.23 -6.39 12.83
CA ALA A 50 0.22 -6.90 13.78
C ALA A 50 -0.48 -5.78 14.57
N ASP A 51 -0.70 -4.63 13.95
CA ASP A 51 -1.40 -3.48 14.50
C ASP A 51 -2.41 -2.99 13.46
N LYS A 52 -3.69 -3.22 13.73
CA LYS A 52 -4.76 -2.95 12.77
C LYS A 52 -4.89 -1.48 12.43
N GLU A 53 -4.81 -0.61 13.42
CA GLU A 53 -4.96 0.84 13.22
C GLU A 53 -3.80 1.38 12.39
N LEU A 54 -2.60 0.97 12.73
CA LEU A 54 -1.40 1.40 12.03
C LEU A 54 -1.41 0.94 10.57
N VAL A 55 -1.81 -0.31 10.32
CA VAL A 55 -1.89 -0.85 8.95
C VAL A 55 -2.95 -0.09 8.15
N SER A 56 -4.12 0.16 8.75
CA SER A 56 -5.19 0.91 8.11
C SER A 56 -4.74 2.32 7.74
N ASP A 57 -4.08 3.01 8.66
CA ASP A 57 -3.55 4.35 8.42
C ASP A 57 -2.49 4.35 7.33
N ALA A 58 -1.64 3.34 7.32
CA ALA A 58 -0.60 3.18 6.29
C ALA A 58 -1.20 2.98 4.90
N ILE A 59 -2.29 2.20 4.80
CA ILE A 59 -2.98 2.00 3.53
C ILE A 59 -3.56 3.31 3.01
N GLN A 60 -4.24 4.06 3.88
CA GLN A 60 -4.81 5.35 3.49
C GLN A 60 -3.73 6.32 3.03
N SER A 61 -2.65 6.42 3.77
CA SER A 61 -1.51 7.26 3.42
C SER A 61 -0.89 6.85 2.09
N PHE A 62 -0.79 5.54 1.84
CA PHE A 62 -0.27 5.01 0.59
C PHE A 62 -1.13 5.43 -0.61
N PHE A 63 -2.46 5.31 -0.48
CA PHE A 63 -3.36 5.70 -1.56
C PHE A 63 -3.38 7.21 -1.78
N VAL A 64 -3.25 8.01 -0.74
CA VAL A 64 -3.09 9.46 -0.90
C VAL A 64 -1.85 9.78 -1.74
N LYS A 65 -0.74 9.11 -1.48
CA LYS A 65 0.48 9.27 -2.27
C LYS A 65 0.29 8.85 -3.72
N LEU A 66 -0.39 7.73 -3.96
CA LEU A 66 -0.68 7.27 -5.31
C LEU A 66 -1.52 8.30 -6.07
N LEU A 67 -2.57 8.82 -5.44
CA LEU A 67 -3.44 9.81 -6.05
C LEU A 67 -2.71 11.12 -6.35
N THR A 68 -1.88 11.57 -5.41
CA THR A 68 -1.13 12.81 -5.55
C THR A 68 -0.09 12.71 -6.67
N ASN A 69 0.52 11.54 -6.85
CA ASN A 69 1.60 11.33 -7.82
C ASN A 69 1.16 10.49 -9.03
N ARG A 70 -0.14 10.41 -9.31
CA ARG A 70 -0.64 9.52 -10.36
C ARG A 70 -0.02 9.78 -11.74
N ASN A 71 0.35 11.03 -12.03
CA ASN A 71 0.99 11.38 -13.30
C ASN A 71 2.38 10.75 -13.48
N LYS A 72 2.99 10.34 -12.36
CA LYS A 72 4.33 9.75 -12.33
C LYS A 72 4.31 8.23 -12.20
N LEU A 73 3.11 7.64 -12.09
CA LEU A 73 2.99 6.20 -11.93
C LEU A 73 3.29 5.46 -13.23
N PRO A 74 3.97 4.32 -13.15
CA PRO A 74 4.29 3.55 -14.35
C PRO A 74 3.06 2.85 -14.92
N HIS A 75 3.04 2.67 -16.23
CA HIS A 75 2.11 1.76 -16.88
C HIS A 75 2.61 0.34 -16.65
N THR A 76 1.80 -0.48 -16.00
CA THR A 76 2.23 -1.83 -15.69
C THR A 76 1.08 -2.82 -15.89
N LYS A 77 1.42 -4.04 -16.28
CA LYS A 77 0.49 -5.17 -16.35
C LYS A 77 0.39 -5.90 -15.01
N ARG A 78 1.31 -5.61 -14.08
CA ARG A 78 1.37 -6.27 -12.78
C ARG A 78 0.99 -5.30 -11.66
N VAL A 79 -0.25 -4.87 -11.69
CA VAL A 79 -0.76 -3.84 -10.77
C VAL A 79 -0.66 -4.31 -9.32
N LYS A 80 -1.07 -5.54 -9.03
CA LYS A 80 -1.02 -6.08 -7.66
C LYS A 80 0.40 -6.13 -7.13
N ALA A 81 1.34 -6.60 -7.95
CA ALA A 81 2.74 -6.67 -7.55
C ALA A 81 3.32 -5.28 -7.32
N TYR A 82 2.96 -4.32 -8.15
CA TYR A 82 3.38 -2.93 -8.00
C TYR A 82 2.85 -2.34 -6.69
N LEU A 83 1.57 -2.52 -6.43
CA LEU A 83 0.95 -2.00 -5.21
C LEU A 83 1.55 -2.64 -3.95
N LEU A 84 1.75 -3.95 -3.96
CA LEU A 84 2.38 -4.64 -2.84
C LEU A 84 3.80 -4.15 -2.59
N SER A 85 4.60 -3.99 -3.65
CA SER A 85 5.98 -3.50 -3.52
C SER A 85 6.02 -2.08 -2.97
N GLY A 86 5.17 -1.20 -3.49
CA GLY A 86 5.08 0.17 -3.03
C GLY A 86 4.64 0.26 -1.58
N PHE A 87 3.62 -0.51 -1.22
CA PHE A 87 3.13 -0.54 0.15
C PHE A 87 4.15 -1.13 1.12
N ARG A 88 4.83 -2.21 0.72
CA ARG A 88 5.92 -2.78 1.51
C ARG A 88 7.00 -1.75 1.80
N ASN A 89 7.42 -1.01 0.78
CA ASN A 89 8.45 0.01 0.95
C ASN A 89 7.99 1.10 1.93
N GLN A 90 6.74 1.51 1.84
CA GLN A 90 6.18 2.49 2.77
C GLN A 90 6.14 1.96 4.21
N LEU A 91 5.75 0.70 4.40
CA LEU A 91 5.75 0.09 5.72
C LEU A 91 7.15 -0.01 6.31
N LEU A 92 8.13 -0.40 5.50
CA LEU A 92 9.53 -0.50 5.95
C LEU A 92 10.04 0.88 6.37
N ASP A 93 9.77 1.92 5.59
CA ASP A 93 10.13 3.29 5.94
C ASP A 93 9.47 3.71 7.25
N TYR A 94 8.20 3.38 7.41
CA TYR A 94 7.45 3.70 8.62
C TYR A 94 8.05 3.01 9.84
N LEU A 95 8.39 1.72 9.73
CA LEU A 95 9.02 0.97 10.80
C LEU A 95 10.40 1.52 11.16
N GLU A 96 11.18 1.91 10.17
CA GLU A 96 12.48 2.50 10.36
C GLU A 96 12.39 3.81 11.14
N VAL A 97 11.47 4.68 10.74
CA VAL A 97 11.23 5.95 11.44
C VAL A 97 10.77 5.70 12.88
N SER A 98 9.87 4.75 13.07
CA SER A 98 9.37 4.39 14.40
C SER A 98 10.50 3.86 15.29
N TRP A 99 11.37 3.00 14.73
CA TRP A 99 12.53 2.48 15.46
C TRP A 99 13.52 3.58 15.84
N LEU A 100 13.83 4.45 14.89
CA LEU A 100 14.72 5.59 15.15
C LEU A 100 14.14 6.53 16.22
N SER A 101 12.84 6.78 16.18
CA SER A 101 12.17 7.59 17.18
C SER A 101 12.33 6.98 18.58
N ARG A 102 12.11 5.69 18.72
CA ARG A 102 12.30 4.98 19.99
C ARG A 102 13.74 4.99 20.46
N PHE A 103 14.66 4.81 19.53
CA PHE A 103 16.09 4.84 19.81
C PHE A 103 16.52 6.23 20.32
N LEU A 104 16.09 7.29 19.65
CA LEU A 104 16.40 8.67 20.03
C LEU A 104 15.82 9.01 21.39
N VAL A 105 14.59 8.60 21.67
CA VAL A 105 13.98 8.81 22.99
C VAL A 105 14.78 8.09 24.07
N GLY A 106 15.21 6.87 23.79
CA GLY A 106 16.06 6.11 24.73
C GLY A 106 17.39 6.79 25.00
N ILE A 107 18.05 7.32 23.97
CA ILE A 107 19.31 8.05 24.12
C ILE A 107 19.11 9.33 24.94
N ILE A 108 18.08 10.10 24.66
CA ILE A 108 17.76 11.32 25.41
C ILE A 108 17.52 10.99 26.88
N PHE A 109 16.82 9.89 27.14
CA PHE A 109 16.55 9.45 28.51
C PHE A 109 17.84 9.11 29.26
N ILE A 110 18.76 8.40 28.61
CA ILE A 110 20.05 8.03 29.17
C ILE A 110 20.90 9.27 29.45
N ILE A 111 20.97 10.19 28.49
CA ILE A 111 21.75 11.45 28.64
C ILE A 111 21.19 12.29 29.78
N ARG A 112 19.88 12.26 29.99
CA ARG A 112 19.21 13.05 31.00
C ARG A 112 19.53 12.58 32.43
N GLU A 113 19.81 11.27 32.58
CA GLU A 113 20.16 10.68 33.90
C GLU A 113 21.64 10.77 34.24
N VAL A 114 22.47 11.14 33.28
CA VAL A 114 23.89 11.39 33.48
C VAL A 114 24.13 12.84 33.75
#